data_83a9accb2d38be3a4f0d3b9265ca0ea9
#
_entry.id   83a9accb2d38be3a4f0d3b9265ca0ea9
#
_cell.length_a   1.000
_cell.length_b   1.000
_cell.length_c   1.000
_cell.angle_alpha   90.00
_cell.angle_beta   90.00
_cell.angle_gamma   90.00
#
_symmetry.space_group_name_H-M   'P 1'
#
loop_
_entity.id
_entity.type
_entity.pdbx_description
1 polymer ?
#
loop_
_entity_poly.entity_id
_entity_poly.type
_entity_poly.pdbx_seq_one_letter_code
_entity_poly.pdbx_strand_id
1 'polypeptide(L)'
;ILPQVQAIRDILDAGATCSVTQVEELAGVLNGLKTPPKLVVTDSQAFGKVKQIVPESIKLTSFSILFARYKGVLETAVRGAAAIENLKAGDRILISEGCTHHRQCGDIGTVKLPAWIRKHTGKDFEFEFTSGGGFPEDLSPYALIVHCGGCMLNEREMQFRQSSAEEKGVPYTNYGILIAYINGILKRSLAPFDEYASMI
;
A
#
# COMPACT_ATOMS: atom_id res chain seq x y z
N ILE A 1 10.89 5.62 -3.81
CA ILE A 1 12.30 5.71 -4.20
C ILE A 1 13.09 4.58 -3.55
N LEU A 2 13.17 4.49 -2.20
CA LEU A 2 13.88 3.39 -1.54
C LEU A 2 13.31 2.00 -1.91
N PRO A 3 11.99 1.77 -1.90
CA PRO A 3 11.41 0.51 -2.34
C PRO A 3 11.79 0.09 -3.76
N GLN A 4 11.82 1.03 -4.69
CA GLN A 4 12.21 0.74 -6.08
C GLN A 4 13.67 0.29 -6.16
N VAL A 5 14.58 0.99 -5.48
CA VAL A 5 16.01 0.66 -5.47
C VAL A 5 16.26 -0.72 -4.86
N GLN A 6 15.60 -1.04 -3.74
CA GLN A 6 15.69 -2.35 -3.10
C GLN A 6 15.15 -3.47 -4.01
N ALA A 7 13.98 -3.28 -4.62
CA ALA A 7 13.42 -4.29 -5.53
C ALA A 7 14.32 -4.54 -6.74
N ILE A 8 14.90 -3.50 -7.36
CA ILE A 8 15.85 -3.66 -8.45
C ILE A 8 17.08 -4.45 -7.99
N ARG A 9 17.62 -4.12 -6.82
CA ARG A 9 18.77 -4.81 -6.25
C ARG A 9 18.48 -6.29 -6.02
N ASP A 10 17.36 -6.62 -5.41
CA ASP A 10 16.93 -7.99 -5.13
C ASP A 10 16.75 -8.82 -6.42
N ILE A 11 16.17 -8.18 -7.46
CA ILE A 11 16.03 -8.84 -8.78
C ILE A 11 17.39 -9.19 -9.37
N LEU A 12 18.35 -8.26 -9.32
CA LEU A 12 19.69 -8.49 -9.85
C LEU A 12 20.45 -9.53 -9.03
N ASP A 13 20.35 -9.51 -7.71
CA ASP A 13 20.99 -10.49 -6.82
C ASP A 13 20.39 -11.89 -7.02
N ALA A 14 19.12 -12.00 -7.43
CA ALA A 14 18.49 -13.25 -7.83
C ALA A 14 18.88 -13.72 -9.25
N GLY A 15 19.80 -13.01 -9.95
CA GLY A 15 20.18 -13.33 -11.32
C GLY A 15 19.08 -13.11 -12.35
N ALA A 16 18.05 -12.33 -12.01
CA ALA A 16 16.95 -12.01 -12.91
C ALA A 16 17.18 -10.66 -13.62
N THR A 17 16.40 -10.41 -14.67
CA THR A 17 16.44 -9.17 -15.45
C THR A 17 15.29 -8.27 -15.07
N CYS A 18 15.50 -6.96 -15.01
CA CYS A 18 14.44 -5.98 -14.89
C CYS A 18 14.56 -4.87 -15.93
N SER A 19 13.42 -4.34 -16.35
CA SER A 19 13.32 -3.11 -17.14
C SER A 19 12.64 -2.05 -16.28
N VAL A 20 13.21 -0.85 -16.23
CA VAL A 20 12.65 0.29 -15.47
C VAL A 20 12.20 1.33 -16.47
N THR A 21 10.95 1.77 -16.34
CA THR A 21 10.33 2.70 -17.28
C THR A 21 9.34 3.64 -16.60
N GLN A 22 9.02 4.75 -17.23
CA GLN A 22 7.91 5.61 -16.87
C GLN A 22 6.59 5.02 -17.38
N VAL A 23 5.47 5.47 -16.81
CA VAL A 23 4.14 4.95 -17.19
C VAL A 23 3.83 5.18 -18.67
N GLU A 24 4.25 6.32 -19.20
CA GLU A 24 4.03 6.73 -20.59
C GLU A 24 4.72 5.81 -21.60
N GLU A 25 5.86 5.24 -21.23
CA GLU A 25 6.69 4.37 -22.06
C GLU A 25 6.36 2.87 -21.87
N LEU A 26 5.56 2.54 -20.85
CA LEU A 26 5.30 1.15 -20.45
C LEU A 26 4.75 0.29 -21.59
N ALA A 27 3.82 0.82 -22.38
CA ALA A 27 3.24 0.08 -23.51
C ALA A 27 4.30 -0.27 -24.56
N GLY A 28 5.20 0.67 -24.88
CA GLY A 28 6.30 0.45 -25.81
C GLY A 28 7.28 -0.60 -25.31
N VAL A 29 7.63 -0.55 -24.01
CA VAL A 29 8.51 -1.53 -23.38
C VAL A 29 7.89 -2.93 -23.44
N LEU A 30 6.62 -3.09 -23.05
CA LEU A 30 5.92 -4.38 -23.07
C LEU A 30 5.89 -4.98 -24.50
N ASN A 31 5.59 -4.16 -25.49
CA ASN A 31 5.54 -4.59 -26.89
C ASN A 31 6.92 -4.95 -27.48
N GLY A 32 7.98 -4.37 -26.95
CA GLY A 32 9.37 -4.63 -27.38
C GLY A 32 9.99 -5.88 -26.77
N LEU A 33 9.38 -6.47 -25.74
CA LEU A 33 9.90 -7.69 -25.11
C LEU A 33 9.61 -8.93 -25.97
N LYS A 34 10.63 -9.80 -26.17
CA LYS A 34 10.45 -11.08 -26.86
C LYS A 34 9.50 -12.04 -26.13
N THR A 35 9.49 -11.95 -24.81
CA THR A 35 8.60 -12.72 -23.92
C THR A 35 7.96 -11.79 -22.91
N PRO A 36 6.67 -11.97 -22.56
CA PRO A 36 6.02 -11.18 -21.54
C PRO A 36 6.79 -11.26 -20.21
N PRO A 37 6.84 -10.17 -19.44
CA PRO A 37 7.46 -10.20 -18.11
C PRO A 37 6.64 -11.08 -17.16
N LYS A 38 7.30 -11.71 -16.19
CA LYS A 38 6.61 -12.50 -15.16
C LYS A 38 5.75 -11.63 -14.24
N LEU A 39 6.18 -10.38 -14.02
CA LEU A 39 5.56 -9.47 -13.08
C LEU A 39 5.82 -8.03 -13.51
N VAL A 40 4.81 -7.18 -13.39
CA VAL A 40 4.93 -5.73 -13.43
C VAL A 40 4.72 -5.19 -12.01
N VAL A 41 5.62 -4.31 -11.56
CA VAL A 41 5.54 -3.67 -10.25
C VAL A 41 5.42 -2.16 -10.44
N THR A 42 4.48 -1.52 -9.77
CA THR A 42 4.24 -0.08 -9.92
C THR A 42 4.02 0.61 -8.59
N ASP A 43 4.05 1.92 -8.58
CA ASP A 43 3.61 2.73 -7.44
C ASP A 43 2.09 2.70 -7.32
N SER A 44 1.59 2.71 -6.09
CA SER A 44 0.15 2.69 -5.82
C SER A 44 -0.60 3.86 -6.46
N GLN A 45 0.03 5.03 -6.59
CA GLN A 45 -0.58 6.19 -7.25
C GLN A 45 -0.72 6.03 -8.77
N ALA A 46 0.22 5.31 -9.41
CA ALA A 46 0.21 5.05 -10.85
C ALA A 46 -0.68 3.86 -11.23
N PHE A 47 -1.13 3.07 -10.26
CA PHE A 47 -1.81 1.80 -10.49
C PHE A 47 -3.02 1.92 -11.42
N GLY A 48 -3.82 2.98 -11.27
CA GLY A 48 -5.00 3.20 -12.11
C GLY A 48 -4.70 3.32 -13.60
N LYS A 49 -3.57 3.96 -13.96
CA LYS A 49 -3.09 4.07 -15.35
C LYS A 49 -2.45 2.75 -15.81
N VAL A 50 -1.58 2.18 -14.99
CA VAL A 50 -0.80 0.98 -15.31
C VAL A 50 -1.72 -0.22 -15.56
N LYS A 51 -2.80 -0.38 -14.79
CA LYS A 51 -3.76 -1.48 -14.98
C LYS A 51 -4.44 -1.47 -16.35
N GLN A 52 -4.55 -0.29 -16.99
CA GLN A 52 -5.15 -0.16 -18.32
C GLN A 52 -4.17 -0.55 -19.44
N ILE A 53 -2.87 -0.48 -19.15
CA ILE A 53 -1.80 -0.77 -20.10
C ILE A 53 -1.38 -2.25 -20.03
N VAL A 54 -1.29 -2.79 -18.80
CA VAL A 54 -0.81 -4.15 -18.56
C VAL A 54 -1.91 -5.16 -18.78
N PRO A 55 -1.76 -6.11 -19.75
CA PRO A 55 -2.74 -7.16 -20.01
C PRO A 55 -3.05 -8.01 -18.76
N GLU A 56 -4.27 -8.55 -18.66
CA GLU A 56 -4.67 -9.41 -17.53
C GLU A 56 -3.81 -10.68 -17.39
N SER A 57 -3.23 -11.15 -18.50
CA SER A 57 -2.32 -12.31 -18.51
C SER A 57 -0.98 -12.06 -17.81
N ILE A 58 -0.62 -10.78 -17.57
CA ILE A 58 0.62 -10.39 -16.88
C ILE A 58 0.28 -10.04 -15.43
N LYS A 59 0.96 -10.69 -14.48
CA LYS A 59 0.80 -10.39 -13.05
C LYS A 59 1.22 -8.94 -12.78
N LEU A 60 0.43 -8.23 -12.00
CA LEU A 60 0.63 -6.83 -11.64
C LEU A 60 0.53 -6.65 -10.13
N THR A 61 1.50 -5.98 -9.52
CA THR A 61 1.49 -5.66 -8.09
C THR A 61 2.06 -4.26 -7.83
N SER A 62 2.11 -3.85 -6.57
CA SER A 62 2.70 -2.57 -6.17
C SER A 62 3.85 -2.75 -5.19
N PHE A 63 4.74 -1.77 -5.14
CA PHE A 63 5.81 -1.73 -4.13
C PHE A 63 5.27 -1.78 -2.70
N SER A 64 4.12 -1.17 -2.43
CA SER A 64 3.49 -1.20 -1.11
C SER A 64 3.09 -2.61 -0.68
N ILE A 65 2.63 -3.45 -1.60
CA ILE A 65 2.27 -4.85 -1.34
C ILE A 65 3.53 -5.68 -1.13
N LEU A 66 4.54 -5.53 -2.01
CA LEU A 66 5.82 -6.21 -1.85
C LEU A 66 6.46 -5.92 -0.49
N PHE A 67 6.48 -4.65 -0.08
CA PHE A 67 7.03 -4.24 1.21
C PHE A 67 6.21 -4.72 2.39
N ALA A 68 4.88 -4.69 2.31
CA ALA A 68 4.03 -5.25 3.36
C ALA A 68 4.29 -6.76 3.55
N ARG A 69 4.49 -7.49 2.44
CA ARG A 69 4.86 -8.91 2.50
C ARG A 69 6.25 -9.11 3.12
N TYR A 70 7.24 -8.37 2.65
CA TYR A 70 8.61 -8.43 3.16
C TYR A 70 8.68 -8.14 4.67
N LYS A 71 7.85 -7.21 5.16
CA LYS A 71 7.79 -6.84 6.58
C LYS A 71 6.82 -7.69 7.42
N GLY A 72 6.21 -8.72 6.84
CA GLY A 72 5.32 -9.64 7.53
C GLY A 72 3.97 -9.06 7.94
N VAL A 73 3.54 -7.93 7.35
CA VAL A 73 2.31 -7.22 7.70
C VAL A 73 1.22 -7.27 6.62
N LEU A 74 1.43 -8.04 5.54
CA LEU A 74 0.53 -8.02 4.38
C LEU A 74 -0.87 -8.53 4.73
N GLU A 75 -0.97 -9.67 5.42
CA GLU A 75 -2.24 -10.28 5.76
C GLU A 75 -3.15 -9.34 6.54
N THR A 76 -2.65 -8.80 7.65
CA THR A 76 -3.38 -7.85 8.49
C THR A 76 -3.78 -6.60 7.71
N ALA A 77 -2.88 -6.08 6.87
CA ALA A 77 -3.17 -4.89 6.09
C ALA A 77 -4.26 -5.14 5.02
N VAL A 78 -4.30 -6.32 4.42
CA VAL A 78 -5.35 -6.70 3.46
C VAL A 78 -6.70 -6.82 4.17
N ARG A 79 -6.76 -7.54 5.31
CA ARG A 79 -7.98 -7.64 6.12
C ARG A 79 -8.46 -6.27 6.60
N GLY A 80 -7.53 -5.43 7.07
CA GLY A 80 -7.85 -4.10 7.59
C GLY A 80 -8.38 -3.13 6.52
N ALA A 81 -8.02 -3.31 5.25
CA ALA A 81 -8.51 -2.44 4.19
C ALA A 81 -10.04 -2.52 4.01
N ALA A 82 -10.63 -3.70 4.17
CA ALA A 82 -12.07 -3.89 4.07
C ALA A 82 -12.86 -3.20 5.21
N ALA A 83 -12.21 -2.88 6.33
CA ALA A 83 -12.85 -2.18 7.44
C ALA A 83 -13.36 -0.78 7.07
N ILE A 84 -12.85 -0.19 5.98
CA ILE A 84 -13.33 1.10 5.47
C ILE A 84 -14.84 1.11 5.19
N GLU A 85 -15.42 -0.02 4.79
CA GLU A 85 -16.85 -0.14 4.48
C GLU A 85 -17.73 -0.03 5.74
N ASN A 86 -17.20 -0.41 6.89
CA ASN A 86 -17.91 -0.44 8.17
C ASN A 86 -17.77 0.85 8.98
N LEU A 87 -16.96 1.80 8.53
CA LEU A 87 -16.75 3.07 9.22
C LEU A 87 -18.05 3.90 9.27
N LYS A 88 -18.24 4.61 10.37
CA LYS A 88 -19.38 5.52 10.59
C LYS A 88 -18.92 6.97 10.47
N ALA A 89 -19.81 7.85 10.07
CA ALA A 89 -19.54 9.28 10.09
C ALA A 89 -19.11 9.74 11.49
N GLY A 90 -18.03 10.52 11.55
CA GLY A 90 -17.44 10.97 12.81
C GLY A 90 -16.41 10.01 13.42
N ASP A 91 -16.23 8.80 12.89
CA ASP A 91 -15.19 7.90 13.36
C ASP A 91 -13.80 8.55 13.20
N ARG A 92 -12.90 8.22 14.13
CA ARG A 92 -11.52 8.70 14.11
C ARG A 92 -10.61 7.72 13.38
N ILE A 93 -9.86 8.24 12.41
CA ILE A 93 -8.90 7.48 11.61
C ILE A 93 -7.48 8.00 11.89
N LEU A 94 -6.59 7.09 12.31
CA LEU A 94 -5.17 7.39 12.46
C LEU A 94 -4.45 7.19 11.13
N ILE A 95 -3.81 8.25 10.63
CA ILE A 95 -2.87 8.17 9.51
C ILE A 95 -1.45 8.31 10.06
N SER A 96 -0.69 7.21 10.04
CA SER A 96 0.61 7.12 10.69
C SER A 96 1.75 6.96 9.67
N GLU A 97 2.74 7.82 9.77
CA GLU A 97 3.96 7.78 8.96
C GLU A 97 5.15 7.31 9.79
N GLY A 98 5.93 6.38 9.24
CA GLY A 98 7.10 5.81 9.91
C GLY A 98 8.35 6.68 9.88
N CYS A 99 8.34 7.83 9.23
CA CYS A 99 9.47 8.72 9.12
C CYS A 99 9.03 10.19 9.17
N THR A 100 10.01 11.09 9.37
CA THR A 100 9.81 12.54 9.42
C THR A 100 10.30 13.21 8.13
N HIS A 101 9.99 12.62 6.98
CA HIS A 101 10.39 13.22 5.70
C HIS A 101 9.66 14.53 5.43
N HIS A 102 10.27 15.39 4.61
CA HIS A 102 9.67 16.65 4.22
C HIS A 102 8.40 16.40 3.39
N ARG A 103 7.26 16.87 3.88
CA ARG A 103 5.97 16.77 3.19
C ARG A 103 5.89 17.80 2.07
N GLN A 104 5.53 17.37 0.88
CA GLN A 104 5.29 18.24 -0.27
C GLN A 104 3.81 18.63 -0.35
N CYS A 105 3.51 19.70 -1.08
CA CYS A 105 2.14 20.06 -1.43
C CYS A 105 1.44 18.87 -2.11
N GLY A 106 0.25 18.50 -1.62
CA GLY A 106 -0.49 17.34 -2.14
C GLY A 106 0.06 15.99 -1.64
N ASP A 107 0.64 15.97 -0.45
CA ASP A 107 1.09 14.75 0.23
C ASP A 107 0.02 13.65 0.28
N ILE A 108 0.47 12.39 0.18
CA ILE A 108 -0.44 11.24 0.14
C ILE A 108 -1.18 11.08 1.45
N GLY A 109 -0.47 11.13 2.58
CA GLY A 109 -1.03 10.85 3.90
C GLY A 109 -1.98 11.93 4.37
N THR A 110 -1.57 13.19 4.32
CA THR A 110 -2.31 14.30 4.94
C THR A 110 -3.36 14.94 4.04
N VAL A 111 -3.25 14.77 2.72
CA VAL A 111 -4.15 15.43 1.75
C VAL A 111 -4.96 14.42 0.93
N LYS A 112 -4.26 13.52 0.22
CA LYS A 112 -4.94 12.65 -0.76
C LYS A 112 -5.74 11.53 -0.12
N LEU A 113 -5.19 10.83 0.87
CA LEU A 113 -5.89 9.74 1.55
C LEU A 113 -7.18 10.18 2.23
N PRO A 114 -7.20 11.24 3.04
CA PRO A 114 -8.44 11.77 3.60
C PRO A 114 -9.50 12.07 2.53
N ALA A 115 -9.10 12.69 1.42
CA ALA A 115 -10.01 13.00 0.32
C ALA A 115 -10.55 11.73 -0.37
N TRP A 116 -9.71 10.72 -0.60
CA TRP A 116 -10.13 9.46 -1.21
C TRP A 116 -11.02 8.64 -0.30
N ILE A 117 -10.73 8.59 1.01
CA ILE A 117 -11.56 7.89 2.01
C ILE A 117 -12.95 8.53 2.06
N ARG A 118 -13.04 9.85 2.17
CA ARG A 118 -14.32 10.58 2.14
C ARG A 118 -15.09 10.33 0.84
N LYS A 119 -14.41 10.41 -0.30
CA LYS A 119 -15.03 10.17 -1.62
C LYS A 119 -15.56 8.75 -1.76
N HIS A 120 -14.82 7.76 -1.28
CA HIS A 120 -15.19 6.35 -1.38
C HIS A 120 -16.40 6.02 -0.50
N THR A 121 -16.37 6.47 0.75
CA THR A 121 -17.41 6.15 1.75
C THR A 121 -18.63 7.06 1.68
N GLY A 122 -18.51 8.27 1.12
CA GLY A 122 -19.53 9.29 1.17
C GLY A 122 -19.75 9.88 2.58
N LYS A 123 -18.80 9.68 3.52
CA LYS A 123 -18.88 10.07 4.92
C LYS A 123 -17.74 11.00 5.30
N ASP A 124 -17.91 11.75 6.39
CA ASP A 124 -16.83 12.56 6.97
C ASP A 124 -16.28 11.93 8.24
N PHE A 125 -14.96 12.15 8.49
CA PHE A 125 -14.20 11.51 9.56
C PHE A 125 -13.27 12.50 10.24
N GLU A 126 -12.91 12.19 11.50
CA GLU A 126 -11.80 12.84 12.20
C GLU A 126 -10.49 12.15 11.82
N PHE A 127 -9.53 12.93 11.29
CA PHE A 127 -8.21 12.39 10.94
C PHE A 127 -7.17 12.90 11.93
N GLU A 128 -6.43 11.95 12.50
CA GLU A 128 -5.24 12.24 13.30
C GLU A 128 -3.99 11.78 12.55
N PHE A 129 -2.92 12.58 12.63
CA PHE A 129 -1.71 12.35 11.86
C PHE A 129 -0.52 12.23 12.80
N THR A 130 0.27 11.16 12.64
CA THR A 130 1.53 10.96 13.37
C THR A 130 2.68 10.71 12.43
N SER A 131 3.91 10.97 12.89
CA SER A 131 5.12 10.75 12.10
C SER A 131 6.30 10.30 12.97
N GLY A 132 7.21 9.54 12.37
CA GLY A 132 8.40 9.04 13.05
C GLY A 132 8.04 8.12 14.22
N GLY A 133 8.56 8.43 15.41
CA GLY A 133 8.32 7.69 16.65
C GLY A 133 6.99 7.99 17.34
N GLY A 134 6.15 8.87 16.79
CA GLY A 134 4.91 9.34 17.42
C GLY A 134 3.73 8.38 17.29
N PHE A 135 3.93 7.07 17.15
CA PHE A 135 2.83 6.10 17.13
C PHE A 135 2.19 6.03 18.52
N PRO A 136 0.85 6.22 18.65
CA PRO A 136 0.18 6.31 19.94
C PRO A 136 0.23 4.99 20.73
N GLU A 137 0.33 5.06 22.05
CA GLU A 137 0.22 3.91 22.94
C GLU A 137 -1.23 3.45 23.10
N ASP A 138 -2.17 4.39 23.16
CA ASP A 138 -3.61 4.09 23.21
C ASP A 138 -4.20 4.19 21.80
N LEU A 139 -4.57 3.05 21.25
CA LEU A 139 -5.20 2.92 19.94
C LEU A 139 -6.71 2.79 19.99
N SER A 140 -7.30 2.70 21.20
CA SER A 140 -8.73 2.49 21.39
C SER A 140 -9.65 3.58 20.79
N PRO A 141 -9.22 4.84 20.63
CA PRO A 141 -10.06 5.87 20.01
C PRO A 141 -10.23 5.73 18.49
N TYR A 142 -9.43 4.89 17.82
CA TYR A 142 -9.41 4.83 16.36
C TYR A 142 -10.25 3.67 15.82
N ALA A 143 -11.05 3.94 14.80
CA ALA A 143 -11.82 2.94 14.07
C ALA A 143 -11.02 2.30 12.93
N LEU A 144 -9.94 2.93 12.47
CA LEU A 144 -9.03 2.43 11.45
C LEU A 144 -7.65 3.08 11.60
N ILE A 145 -6.60 2.28 11.42
CA ILE A 145 -5.22 2.77 11.31
C ILE A 145 -4.75 2.57 9.87
N VAL A 146 -4.30 3.66 9.23
CA VAL A 146 -3.73 3.65 7.88
C VAL A 146 -2.26 4.06 7.98
N HIS A 147 -1.36 3.07 7.94
CA HIS A 147 0.09 3.29 8.06
C HIS A 147 0.74 3.54 6.69
N CYS A 148 1.79 4.32 6.63
CA CYS A 148 2.61 4.39 5.41
C CYS A 148 3.31 3.05 5.14
N GLY A 149 4.00 2.92 3.99
CA GLY A 149 4.73 1.69 3.64
C GLY A 149 5.88 1.32 4.58
N GLY A 150 6.24 2.19 5.52
CA GLY A 150 7.26 1.93 6.53
C GLY A 150 8.66 1.66 5.95
N CYS A 151 9.01 2.28 4.81
CA CYS A 151 10.28 2.01 4.12
C CYS A 151 11.52 2.32 4.98
N MET A 152 11.42 3.24 5.94
CA MET A 152 12.50 3.62 6.86
C MET A 152 12.41 2.88 8.21
N LEU A 153 11.32 2.15 8.46
CA LEU A 153 11.17 1.35 9.67
C LEU A 153 11.71 -0.07 9.43
N ASN A 154 12.32 -0.65 10.46
CA ASN A 154 12.68 -2.06 10.42
C ASN A 154 11.42 -2.96 10.56
N GLU A 155 11.59 -4.25 10.29
CA GLU A 155 10.51 -5.23 10.36
C GLU A 155 9.90 -5.30 11.77
N ARG A 156 10.73 -5.32 12.80
CA ARG A 156 10.29 -5.43 14.20
C ARG A 156 9.38 -4.27 14.61
N GLU A 157 9.70 -3.04 14.21
CA GLU A 157 8.87 -1.87 14.50
C GLU A 157 7.54 -1.93 13.74
N MET A 158 7.53 -2.40 12.49
CA MET A 158 6.30 -2.58 11.72
C MET A 158 5.40 -3.63 12.36
N GLN A 159 5.96 -4.77 12.76
CA GLN A 159 5.24 -5.83 13.46
C GLN A 159 4.71 -5.37 14.82
N PHE A 160 5.50 -4.60 15.57
CA PHE A 160 5.07 -4.02 16.84
C PHE A 160 3.82 -3.14 16.67
N ARG A 161 3.83 -2.21 15.71
CA ARG A 161 2.67 -1.33 15.44
C ARG A 161 1.44 -2.11 15.01
N GLN A 162 1.63 -3.12 14.18
CA GLN A 162 0.56 -4.02 13.76
C GLN A 162 -0.02 -4.79 14.94
N SER A 163 0.83 -5.49 15.71
CA SER A 163 0.40 -6.29 16.86
C SER A 163 -0.32 -5.43 17.91
N SER A 164 0.17 -4.21 18.16
CA SER A 164 -0.50 -3.27 19.05
C SER A 164 -1.92 -2.93 18.59
N ALA A 165 -2.13 -2.77 17.27
CA ALA A 165 -3.46 -2.56 16.71
C ALA A 165 -4.35 -3.82 16.85
N GLU A 166 -3.81 -5.01 16.55
CA GLU A 166 -4.52 -6.28 16.67
C GLU A 166 -4.95 -6.58 18.12
N GLU A 167 -4.07 -6.36 19.11
CA GLU A 167 -4.36 -6.53 20.53
C GLU A 167 -5.52 -5.64 21.02
N LYS A 168 -5.66 -4.46 20.41
CA LYS A 168 -6.77 -3.53 20.69
C LYS A 168 -7.99 -3.75 19.81
N GLY A 169 -7.94 -4.71 18.87
CA GLY A 169 -9.02 -4.97 17.92
C GLY A 169 -9.24 -3.83 16.91
N VAL A 170 -8.24 -2.97 16.68
CA VAL A 170 -8.33 -1.86 15.75
C VAL A 170 -7.84 -2.31 14.37
N PRO A 171 -8.67 -2.21 13.32
CA PRO A 171 -8.25 -2.54 11.96
C PRO A 171 -7.01 -1.75 11.52
N TYR A 172 -6.05 -2.45 10.92
CA TYR A 172 -4.78 -1.89 10.47
C TYR A 172 -4.57 -2.16 8.98
N THR A 173 -4.27 -1.12 8.22
CA THR A 173 -3.92 -1.24 6.79
C THR A 173 -2.78 -0.29 6.43
N ASN A 174 -2.30 -0.35 5.17
CA ASN A 174 -1.33 0.61 4.69
C ASN A 174 -1.85 1.44 3.50
N TYR A 175 -1.17 2.56 3.21
CA TYR A 175 -1.52 3.49 2.14
C TYR A 175 -1.79 2.79 0.81
N GLY A 176 -0.87 1.93 0.37
CA GLY A 176 -0.96 1.33 -0.95
C GLY A 176 -2.04 0.26 -1.05
N ILE A 177 -2.25 -0.53 0.01
CA ILE A 177 -3.30 -1.55 0.05
C ILE A 177 -4.67 -0.88 0.11
N LEU A 178 -4.83 0.17 0.92
CA LEU A 178 -6.08 0.93 0.98
C LEU A 178 -6.38 1.62 -0.36
N ILE A 179 -5.38 2.23 -1.01
CA ILE A 179 -5.53 2.82 -2.34
C ILE A 179 -5.94 1.76 -3.36
N ALA A 180 -5.33 0.58 -3.33
CA ALA A 180 -5.67 -0.52 -4.21
C ALA A 180 -7.10 -1.03 -3.97
N TYR A 181 -7.53 -1.10 -2.71
CA TYR A 181 -8.88 -1.47 -2.32
C TYR A 181 -9.91 -0.47 -2.85
N ILE A 182 -9.76 0.81 -2.55
CA ILE A 182 -10.65 1.90 -2.99
C ILE A 182 -10.79 1.94 -4.52
N ASN A 183 -9.72 1.61 -5.26
CA ASN A 183 -9.73 1.59 -6.72
C ASN A 183 -10.19 0.25 -7.32
N GLY A 184 -10.62 -0.72 -6.52
CA GLY A 184 -11.10 -2.02 -6.99
C GLY A 184 -10.04 -2.87 -7.70
N ILE A 185 -8.77 -2.70 -7.33
CA ILE A 185 -7.64 -3.38 -7.97
C ILE A 185 -6.86 -4.27 -7.00
N LEU A 186 -7.27 -4.33 -5.74
CA LEU A 186 -6.53 -5.07 -4.71
C LEU A 186 -6.41 -6.56 -5.06
N LYS A 187 -7.48 -7.19 -5.53
CA LYS A 187 -7.47 -8.59 -5.95
C LYS A 187 -6.42 -8.86 -7.03
N ARG A 188 -6.38 -8.03 -8.08
CA ARG A 188 -5.37 -8.14 -9.14
C ARG A 188 -3.95 -7.92 -8.61
N SER A 189 -3.79 -6.99 -7.66
CA SER A 189 -2.50 -6.67 -7.07
C SER A 189 -1.96 -7.80 -6.19
N LEU A 190 -2.84 -8.65 -5.64
CA LEU A 190 -2.49 -9.80 -4.83
C LEU A 190 -2.31 -11.09 -5.64
N ALA A 191 -2.66 -11.08 -6.93
CA ALA A 191 -2.53 -12.26 -7.81
C ALA A 191 -1.11 -12.89 -7.89
N PRO A 192 0.01 -12.18 -7.62
CA PRO A 192 1.30 -12.82 -7.45
C PRO A 192 1.44 -13.69 -6.19
N PHE A 193 0.52 -13.53 -5.22
CA PHE A 193 0.56 -14.15 -3.89
C PHE A 193 -0.75 -14.91 -3.66
N ASP A 194 -0.80 -16.17 -4.14
CA ASP A 194 -2.02 -16.99 -4.17
C ASP A 194 -2.66 -17.14 -2.78
N GLU A 195 -1.85 -17.18 -1.72
CA GLU A 195 -2.28 -17.27 -0.33
C GLU A 195 -3.13 -16.08 0.16
N TYR A 196 -2.93 -14.88 -0.42
CA TYR A 196 -3.65 -13.67 -0.04
C TYR A 196 -4.79 -13.31 -1.03
N ALA A 197 -4.73 -13.83 -2.26
CA ALA A 197 -5.73 -13.54 -3.27
C ALA A 197 -7.12 -14.09 -2.93
N SER A 198 -7.18 -15.13 -2.10
CA SER A 198 -8.42 -15.75 -1.62
C SER A 198 -9.08 -15.02 -0.44
N MET A 199 -8.43 -13.98 0.11
CA MET A 199 -8.91 -13.24 1.28
C MET A 199 -9.88 -12.10 0.93
N ILE A 200 -10.10 -11.84 -0.40
CA ILE A 200 -10.91 -10.73 -0.90
C ILE A 200 -11.96 -11.23 -1.87
#